data_1a31cb22646838d655b0e261f58a6df8
#
_entry.id   1a31cb22646838d655b0e261f58a6df8
#
_cell.length_a   1.000
_cell.length_b   1.000
_cell.length_c   1.000
_cell.angle_alpha   90.00
_cell.angle_beta   90.00
_cell.angle_gamma   90.00
#
_symmetry.space_group_name_H-M   'P 1'
#
loop_
_entity.id
_entity.type
_entity.pdbx_description
1 polymer ?
#
loop_
_entity_poly.entity_id
_entity_poly.type
_entity_poly.pdbx_seq_one_letter_code
_entity_poly.pdbx_strand_id
1 'polypeptide(L)' 'MPIRITLDRLLQARRIVAKDLAREIGISETQLSLFRSGKVKGIRFSTLARLCAVLGCKPADLLDYDFHAADLSAPEQDD' A
#
# COMPACT_ATOMS: atom_id res chain seq x y z
N MET A 1 8.74 -4.51 9.33
CA MET A 1 7.97 -5.38 8.48
C MET A 1 8.69 -5.57 7.15
N PRO A 2 8.91 -6.81 6.68
CA PRO A 2 9.66 -7.05 5.45
C PRO A 2 8.90 -6.62 4.18
N ILE A 3 7.59 -6.55 4.24
CA ILE A 3 6.82 -5.97 3.13
C ILE A 3 6.93 -4.46 3.22
N ARG A 4 7.41 -3.84 2.15
CA ARG A 4 7.54 -2.38 2.07
C ARG A 4 6.44 -1.80 1.19
N ILE A 5 5.92 -0.66 1.61
CA ILE A 5 4.95 0.09 0.82
C ILE A 5 5.72 1.15 0.03
N THR A 6 5.59 1.11 -1.28
CA THR A 6 6.31 2.02 -2.18
C THR A 6 5.39 3.05 -2.82
N LEU A 7 4.19 3.24 -2.25
CA LEU A 7 3.19 4.16 -2.79
C LEU A 7 3.69 5.60 -2.85
N ASP A 8 4.40 6.06 -1.82
CA ASP A 8 4.86 7.45 -1.77
C ASP A 8 5.76 7.81 -2.95
N ARG A 9 6.63 6.89 -3.35
CA ARG A 9 7.49 7.10 -4.51
C ARG A 9 6.66 7.35 -5.76
N LEU A 10 5.60 6.58 -5.92
CA LEU A 10 4.73 6.71 -7.09
C LEU A 10 3.94 8.01 -7.05
N LEU A 11 3.45 8.40 -5.88
CA LEU A 11 2.73 9.67 -5.71
C LEU A 11 3.62 10.85 -6.07
N GLN A 12 4.87 10.84 -5.61
CA GLN A 12 5.82 11.90 -5.91
C GLN A 12 6.14 11.94 -7.40
N ALA A 13 6.37 10.78 -8.01
CA ALA A 13 6.69 10.70 -9.43
C ALA A 13 5.57 11.22 -10.30
N ARG A 14 4.32 11.04 -9.88
CA ARG A 14 3.14 11.45 -10.66
C ARG A 14 2.52 12.74 -10.18
N ARG A 15 3.11 13.36 -9.15
CA ARG A 15 2.63 14.61 -8.56
C ARG A 15 1.16 14.51 -8.11
N ILE A 16 0.81 13.39 -7.50
CA ILE A 16 -0.53 13.14 -7.00
C ILE A 16 -0.58 13.47 -5.52
N VAL A 17 -1.61 14.22 -5.13
CA VAL A 17 -1.84 14.58 -3.73
C VAL A 17 -2.58 13.42 -3.05
N ALA A 18 -2.08 12.99 -1.89
CA ALA A 18 -2.65 11.86 -1.17
C ALA A 18 -4.14 12.08 -0.82
N LYS A 19 -4.51 13.30 -0.48
CA LYS A 19 -5.90 13.64 -0.17
C LYS A 19 -6.82 13.34 -1.37
N ASP A 20 -6.39 13.71 -2.56
CA ASP A 20 -7.18 13.49 -3.77
C ASP A 20 -7.26 12.01 -4.09
N LEU A 21 -6.17 11.27 -3.88
CA LEU A 21 -6.16 9.84 -4.09
C LEU A 21 -7.14 9.13 -3.16
N ALA A 22 -7.14 9.48 -1.87
CA ALA A 22 -8.06 8.89 -0.91
C ALA A 22 -9.51 9.11 -1.34
N ARG A 23 -9.82 10.32 -1.80
CA ARG A 23 -11.15 10.65 -2.28
C ARG A 23 -11.54 9.79 -3.47
N GLU A 24 -10.64 9.61 -4.41
CA GLU A 24 -10.92 8.84 -5.62
C GLU A 24 -11.16 7.37 -5.35
N ILE A 25 -10.42 6.79 -4.41
CA ILE A 25 -10.59 5.37 -4.10
C ILE A 25 -11.61 5.10 -3.00
N GLY A 26 -12.17 6.15 -2.41
CA GLY A 26 -13.26 6.02 -1.45
C GLY A 26 -12.83 5.57 -0.06
N ILE A 27 -11.63 5.94 0.37
CA ILE A 27 -11.17 5.68 1.75
C ILE A 27 -10.84 7.00 2.44
N SER A 28 -10.72 6.95 3.77
CA SER A 28 -10.35 8.13 4.53
C SER A 28 -8.87 8.46 4.34
N GLU A 29 -8.51 9.71 4.59
CA GLU A 29 -7.10 10.12 4.58
C GLU A 29 -6.32 9.36 5.64
N THR A 30 -6.94 9.07 6.78
CA THR A 30 -6.32 8.29 7.85
C THR A 30 -5.97 6.90 7.39
N GLN A 31 -6.90 6.22 6.69
CA GLN A 31 -6.65 4.88 6.17
C GLN A 31 -5.52 4.89 5.15
N LEU A 32 -5.51 5.87 4.27
CA LEU A 32 -4.44 5.99 3.30
C LEU A 32 -3.10 6.26 3.96
N SER A 33 -3.09 7.12 5.00
CA SER A 33 -1.88 7.42 5.74
C SER A 33 -1.31 6.18 6.43
N LEU A 34 -2.17 5.35 7.01
CA LEU A 34 -1.75 4.09 7.62
C LEU A 34 -1.13 3.15 6.58
N PHE A 35 -1.72 3.09 5.40
CA PHE A 35 -1.17 2.27 4.32
C PHE A 35 0.19 2.80 3.88
N ARG A 36 0.31 4.11 3.66
CA ARG A 36 1.55 4.73 3.19
C ARG A 36 2.71 4.54 4.18
N SER A 37 2.41 4.56 5.47
CA SER A 37 3.43 4.40 6.51
C SER A 37 3.80 2.96 6.79
N GLY A 38 3.09 2.00 6.19
CA GLY A 38 3.32 0.59 6.43
C GLY A 38 2.78 0.09 7.76
N LYS A 39 1.94 0.88 8.43
CA LYS A 39 1.35 0.51 9.72
C LYS A 39 0.08 -0.29 9.58
N VAL A 40 -0.45 -0.41 8.38
CA VAL A 40 -1.62 -1.22 8.12
C VAL A 40 -1.22 -2.70 8.18
N LYS A 41 -2.07 -3.52 8.78
CA LYS A 41 -1.81 -4.96 8.90
C LYS A 41 -2.24 -5.74 7.66
N GLY A 42 -3.12 -5.18 6.88
CA GLY A 42 -3.58 -5.82 5.65
C GLY A 42 -4.30 -4.82 4.78
N ILE A 43 -4.57 -5.22 3.56
CA ILE A 43 -5.32 -4.41 2.61
C ILE A 43 -6.23 -5.33 1.80
N ARG A 44 -7.44 -4.87 1.54
CA ARG A 44 -8.35 -5.63 0.69
C ARG A 44 -7.89 -5.55 -0.75
N PHE A 45 -8.03 -6.65 -1.46
CA PHE A 45 -7.69 -6.67 -2.88
C PHE A 45 -8.51 -5.66 -3.68
N SER A 46 -9.77 -5.43 -3.29
CA SER A 46 -10.59 -4.42 -3.96
C SER A 46 -10.01 -3.02 -3.82
N THR A 47 -9.50 -2.68 -2.65
CA THR A 47 -8.84 -1.38 -2.43
C THR A 47 -7.54 -1.29 -3.22
N LEU A 48 -6.77 -2.37 -3.20
CA LEU A 48 -5.53 -2.44 -3.97
C LEU A 48 -5.80 -2.26 -5.47
N ALA A 49 -6.85 -2.91 -5.96
CA ALA A 49 -7.24 -2.77 -7.37
C ALA A 49 -7.63 -1.34 -7.72
N ARG A 50 -8.33 -0.65 -6.83
CA ARG A 50 -8.68 0.76 -7.05
C ARG A 50 -7.45 1.65 -7.10
N LEU A 51 -6.50 1.41 -6.21
CA LEU A 51 -5.22 2.14 -6.23
C LEU A 51 -4.53 1.95 -7.58
N CYS A 52 -4.45 0.72 -8.03
CA CYS A 52 -3.82 0.40 -9.31
C CYS A 52 -4.56 1.08 -10.47
N ALA A 53 -5.89 1.06 -10.44
CA ALA A 53 -6.69 1.65 -11.51
C ALA A 53 -6.51 3.17 -11.58
N VAL A 54 -6.55 3.84 -10.43
CA VAL A 54 -6.40 5.30 -10.39
C VAL A 54 -5.00 5.72 -10.79
N LEU A 55 -4.00 4.97 -10.31
CA LEU A 55 -2.59 5.31 -10.56
C LEU A 55 -2.07 4.76 -11.88
N GLY A 56 -2.82 3.89 -12.52
CA GLY A 56 -2.36 3.26 -13.75
C GLY A 56 -1.10 2.42 -13.55
N CYS A 57 -1.08 1.64 -12.46
CA CYS A 57 0.09 0.86 -12.09
C CYS A 57 -0.31 -0.57 -11.72
N LYS A 58 0.69 -1.38 -11.42
CA LYS A 58 0.50 -2.76 -10.96
C LYS A 58 0.71 -2.84 -9.45
N PRO A 59 0.19 -3.88 -8.78
CA PRO A 59 0.45 -4.07 -7.36
C PRO A 59 1.95 -4.08 -7.03
N ALA A 60 2.78 -4.62 -7.92
CA ALA A 60 4.23 -4.64 -7.71
C ALA A 60 4.85 -3.24 -7.65
N ASP A 61 4.15 -2.23 -8.15
CA ASP A 61 4.62 -0.85 -8.07
C ASP A 61 4.30 -0.21 -6.71
N LEU A 62 3.42 -0.84 -5.93
CA LEU A 62 2.97 -0.34 -4.64
C LEU A 62 3.56 -1.09 -3.46
N LEU A 63 3.99 -2.33 -3.69
CA LEU A 63 4.45 -3.23 -2.64
C LEU A 63 5.77 -3.86 -3.05
N ASP A 64 6.65 -4.04 -2.08
CA ASP A 64 7.91 -4.73 -2.29
C ASP A 64 8.21 -5.60 -1.08
N TYR A 65 9.15 -6.49 -1.21
CA TYR A 65 9.49 -7.43 -0.15
C TYR A 65 11.01 -7.58 -0.05
N ASP A 66 11.50 -7.45 1.19
CA ASP A 66 12.89 -7.75 1.48
C ASP A 66 12.93 -9.16 2.11
N PHE A 67 13.57 -10.09 1.44
CA PHE A 67 13.62 -11.47 1.93
C PHE A 67 14.22 -11.53 3.33
N HIS A 68 13.53 -12.26 4.20
CA HIS A 68 13.99 -12.51 5.55
C HIS A 68 13.56 -13.92 5.94
N ALA A 69 14.54 -14.79 6.22
CA ALA A 69 14.26 -16.20 6.46
C ALA A 69 13.33 -16.43 7.66
N ALA A 70 13.36 -15.52 8.63
CA ALA A 70 12.50 -15.64 9.80
C ALA A 70 11.01 -15.55 9.46
N ASP A 71 10.66 -14.99 8.31
CA ASP A 71 9.27 -14.89 7.90
C ASP A 71 8.64 -16.27 7.65
N LEU A 72 9.47 -17.25 7.33
CA LEU A 72 8.99 -18.61 7.10
C LEU A 72 8.55 -19.31 8.38
N SER A 73 9.12 -18.91 9.51
CA SER A 73 8.82 -19.49 10.81
C SER A 73 8.08 -18.56 11.75
N ALA A 74 7.74 -17.35 11.28
CA ALA A 74 6.98 -16.42 12.09
C ALA A 74 5.54 -16.94 12.32
N PRO A 75 4.96 -16.68 13.48
CA PRO A 75 3.57 -17.03 13.70
C PRO A 75 2.68 -16.31 12.69
N GLU A 76 1.62 -16.99 12.26
CA GLU A 76 0.67 -16.36 11.36
C GLU A 76 0.02 -15.18 12.06
N GLN A 77 -0.01 -14.05 11.39
CA GLN A 77 -0.64 -12.84 11.89
C GLN A 77 -1.97 -12.65 11.17
N ASP A 78 -3.02 -12.45 11.92
CA ASP A 78 -4.32 -12.12 11.33
C ASP A 78 -4.33 -10.65 10.95
N ASP A 79 -4.15 -10.42 9.71
CA ASP A 79 -4.09 -9.06 9.19
C ASP A 79 -5.38 -8.65 8.51
#